data_e97918855c5bb55687fdab9b10ccaeb8
#
_entry.id   e97918855c5bb55687fdab9b10ccaeb8
#
_cell.length_a   1.000
_cell.length_b   1.000
_cell.length_c   1.000
_cell.angle_alpha   90.00
_cell.angle_beta   90.00
_cell.angle_gamma   90.00
#
_symmetry.space_group_name_H-M   'P 1'
#
loop_
_entity.id
_entity.type
_entity.pdbx_description
1 polymer ?
#
loop_
_entity_poly.entity_id
_entity_poly.type
_entity_poly.pdbx_seq_one_letter_code
_entity_poly.pdbx_strand_id
1 'polypeptide(L)'
;VSNSSATKILIDHHQDPDHTIADVIISDTKSSSTAELLYNIIQNLNLQHLIDKHTAECLYTGILTDTGSFKYSSTTSNTHKIISDLIERGVEHSKIHDLIYDNSSIDRMRLLGYCLNEKLLIYKENNSAIISLNHQELKRFNFKKGDTEGIINYALAIKGIIFAVFIVE
;
A
#
# COMPACT_ATOMS: atom_id res chain seq x y z
N VAL A 1 21.57 5.36 8.61
CA VAL A 1 22.03 4.83 7.31
C VAL A 1 23.21 5.65 6.80
N SER A 2 23.13 7.00 6.82
CA SER A 2 24.19 7.90 6.29
C SER A 2 25.59 7.68 6.90
N ASN A 3 25.69 7.26 8.16
CA ASN A 3 26.96 7.05 8.88
C ASN A 3 27.51 5.62 8.75
N SER A 4 26.87 4.73 8.00
CA SER A 4 27.38 3.36 7.80
C SER A 4 28.48 3.35 6.76
N SER A 5 29.56 2.58 7.01
CA SER A 5 30.62 2.29 6.03
C SER A 5 30.29 1.14 5.06
N ALA A 6 29.15 0.48 5.26
CA ALA A 6 28.69 -0.59 4.37
C ALA A 6 28.23 -0.03 3.03
N THR A 7 28.39 -0.79 1.96
CA THR A 7 27.78 -0.49 0.66
C THR A 7 26.25 -0.39 0.83
N LYS A 8 25.70 0.71 0.38
CA LYS A 8 24.26 1.02 0.47
C LYS A 8 23.60 0.74 -0.87
N ILE A 9 22.55 -0.04 -0.85
CA ILE A 9 21.74 -0.35 -2.03
C ILE A 9 20.34 0.19 -1.79
N LEU A 10 19.86 1.05 -2.69
CA LEU A 10 18.46 1.51 -2.74
C LEU A 10 17.71 0.68 -3.78
N ILE A 11 16.61 0.06 -3.37
CA ILE A 11 15.67 -0.61 -4.27
C ILE A 11 14.34 0.12 -4.11
N ASP A 12 13.82 0.71 -5.19
CA ASP A 12 12.64 1.57 -5.13
C ASP A 12 11.84 1.49 -6.44
N HIS A 13 10.50 1.65 -6.35
CA HIS A 13 9.63 1.73 -7.51
C HIS A 13 8.96 3.11 -7.69
N HIS A 14 9.27 4.07 -6.80
CA HIS A 14 8.75 5.42 -6.90
C HIS A 14 9.51 6.26 -7.93
N GLN A 15 8.90 7.39 -8.33
CA GLN A 15 9.56 8.39 -9.16
C GLN A 15 10.58 9.17 -8.32
N ASP A 16 11.66 9.61 -9.00
CA ASP A 16 12.68 10.49 -8.43
C ASP A 16 13.29 9.99 -7.11
N PRO A 17 13.89 8.78 -7.08
CA PRO A 17 14.59 8.28 -5.90
C PRO A 17 15.75 9.20 -5.51
N ASP A 18 16.00 9.35 -4.22
CA ASP A 18 17.15 10.14 -3.75
C ASP A 18 18.47 9.43 -4.05
N HIS A 19 19.16 9.90 -5.10
CA HIS A 19 20.43 9.35 -5.55
C HIS A 19 21.60 9.60 -4.59
N THR A 20 21.42 10.39 -3.54
CA THR A 20 22.51 10.76 -2.62
C THR A 20 22.67 9.80 -1.44
N ILE A 21 21.69 8.93 -1.20
CA ILE A 21 21.64 8.08 0.01
C ILE A 21 22.20 6.68 -0.17
N ALA A 22 22.51 6.26 -1.41
CA ALA A 22 22.97 4.90 -1.71
C ALA A 22 24.09 4.89 -2.76
N ASP A 23 24.95 3.87 -2.66
CA ASP A 23 26.06 3.64 -3.59
C ASP A 23 25.59 2.93 -4.87
N VAL A 24 24.52 2.13 -4.75
CA VAL A 24 23.86 1.42 -5.87
C VAL A 24 22.37 1.70 -5.81
N ILE A 25 21.77 2.05 -6.95
CA ILE A 25 20.35 2.34 -7.06
C ILE A 25 19.74 1.43 -8.12
N ILE A 26 18.71 0.70 -7.73
CA ILE A 26 17.86 -0.11 -8.60
C ILE A 26 16.44 0.46 -8.48
N SER A 27 16.03 1.24 -9.47
CA SER A 27 14.71 1.86 -9.50
C SER A 27 13.99 1.48 -10.79
N ASP A 28 12.72 1.05 -10.65
CA ASP A 28 11.84 0.76 -11.79
C ASP A 28 10.40 1.12 -11.48
N THR A 29 9.95 2.26 -12.00
CA THR A 29 8.59 2.78 -11.84
C THR A 29 7.51 1.97 -12.57
N LYS A 30 7.91 0.95 -13.38
CA LYS A 30 6.98 0.03 -14.04
C LYS A 30 6.60 -1.15 -13.17
N SER A 31 7.41 -1.44 -12.15
CA SER A 31 7.08 -2.46 -11.15
C SER A 31 5.88 -2.03 -10.32
N SER A 32 4.96 -2.94 -10.05
CA SER A 32 3.75 -2.63 -9.28
C SER A 32 4.03 -2.31 -7.81
N SER A 33 5.19 -2.74 -7.32
CA SER A 33 5.67 -2.52 -5.96
C SER A 33 7.19 -2.74 -5.87
N THR A 34 7.81 -2.21 -4.83
CA THR A 34 9.21 -2.55 -4.52
C THR A 34 9.37 -4.05 -4.23
N ALA A 35 8.35 -4.73 -3.70
CA ALA A 35 8.36 -6.17 -3.47
C ALA A 35 8.39 -6.97 -4.80
N GLU A 36 7.65 -6.55 -5.83
CA GLU A 36 7.73 -7.13 -7.17
C GLU A 36 9.13 -6.92 -7.76
N LEU A 37 9.68 -5.71 -7.65
CA LEU A 37 11.01 -5.40 -8.14
C LEU A 37 12.07 -6.28 -7.45
N LEU A 38 11.98 -6.44 -6.13
CA LEU A 38 12.89 -7.30 -5.37
C LEU A 38 12.76 -8.77 -5.79
N TYR A 39 11.56 -9.28 -6.00
CA TYR A 39 11.35 -10.64 -6.51
C TYR A 39 12.04 -10.83 -7.87
N ASN A 40 11.87 -9.88 -8.80
CA ASN A 40 12.53 -9.93 -10.12
C ASN A 40 14.06 -9.90 -10.01
N ILE A 41 14.62 -9.11 -9.08
CA ILE A 41 16.06 -9.09 -8.79
C ILE A 41 16.53 -10.46 -8.31
N ILE A 42 15.83 -11.07 -7.35
CA ILE A 42 16.13 -12.41 -6.83
C ILE A 42 16.11 -13.45 -7.96
N GLN A 43 15.11 -13.37 -8.85
CA GLN A 43 15.03 -14.24 -10.02
C GLN A 43 16.23 -14.06 -10.97
N ASN A 44 16.54 -12.82 -11.32
CA ASN A 44 17.66 -12.50 -12.23
C ASN A 44 19.03 -12.97 -11.68
N LEU A 45 19.16 -13.04 -10.37
CA LEU A 45 20.35 -13.56 -9.68
C LEU A 45 20.32 -15.09 -9.50
N ASN A 46 19.28 -15.80 -9.98
CA ASN A 46 19.04 -17.23 -9.77
C ASN A 46 19.01 -17.66 -8.29
N LEU A 47 18.51 -16.76 -7.41
CA LEU A 47 18.44 -16.96 -5.97
C LEU A 47 17.03 -17.33 -5.46
N GLN A 48 16.07 -17.66 -6.34
CA GLN A 48 14.69 -17.97 -5.95
C GLN A 48 14.56 -19.19 -5.03
N HIS A 49 15.59 -20.04 -4.98
CA HIS A 49 15.67 -21.16 -4.03
C HIS A 49 15.82 -20.71 -2.56
N LEU A 50 16.20 -19.43 -2.34
CA LEU A 50 16.30 -18.82 -1.01
C LEU A 50 14.99 -18.22 -0.52
N ILE A 51 13.95 -18.12 -1.38
CA ILE A 51 12.64 -17.63 -0.97
C ILE A 51 11.93 -18.75 -0.21
N ASP A 52 12.03 -18.70 1.12
CA ASP A 52 11.23 -19.54 2.02
C ASP A 52 9.80 -19.00 2.19
N LYS A 53 8.96 -19.72 2.93
CA LYS A 53 7.56 -19.32 3.18
C LYS A 53 7.45 -17.90 3.77
N HIS A 54 8.29 -17.54 4.74
CA HIS A 54 8.23 -16.24 5.40
C HIS A 54 8.61 -15.09 4.47
N THR A 55 9.67 -15.29 3.68
CA THR A 55 10.07 -14.36 2.63
C THR A 55 8.95 -14.19 1.60
N ALA A 56 8.32 -15.30 1.18
CA ALA A 56 7.21 -15.29 0.26
C ALA A 56 5.99 -14.53 0.82
N GLU A 57 5.65 -14.71 2.10
CA GLU A 57 4.58 -13.96 2.79
C GLU A 57 4.87 -12.45 2.82
N CYS A 58 6.12 -12.04 3.07
CA CYS A 58 6.52 -10.63 3.03
C CYS A 58 6.38 -10.03 1.62
N LEU A 59 6.90 -10.73 0.59
CA LEU A 59 6.80 -10.30 -0.81
C LEU A 59 5.34 -10.22 -1.27
N TYR A 60 4.55 -11.24 -0.95
CA TYR A 60 3.11 -11.25 -1.23
C TYR A 60 2.40 -10.04 -0.61
N THR A 61 2.67 -9.79 0.67
CA THR A 61 2.06 -8.68 1.41
C THR A 61 2.39 -7.33 0.78
N GLY A 62 3.67 -7.09 0.43
CA GLY A 62 4.08 -5.85 -0.22
C GLY A 62 3.41 -5.66 -1.59
N ILE A 63 3.33 -6.71 -2.42
CA ILE A 63 2.63 -6.64 -3.71
C ILE A 63 1.13 -6.39 -3.50
N LEU A 64 0.50 -7.11 -2.57
CA LEU A 64 -0.93 -6.98 -2.27
C LEU A 64 -1.31 -5.56 -1.87
N THR A 65 -0.55 -4.94 -0.96
CA THR A 65 -0.85 -3.61 -0.44
C THR A 65 -0.63 -2.52 -1.48
N ASP A 66 0.49 -2.55 -2.20
CA ASP A 66 0.84 -1.54 -3.21
C ASP A 66 -0.04 -1.60 -4.46
N THR A 67 -0.62 -2.77 -4.75
CA THR A 67 -1.56 -2.94 -5.88
C THR A 67 -3.02 -2.69 -5.50
N GLY A 68 -3.28 -2.32 -4.25
CA GLY A 68 -4.65 -2.17 -3.74
C GLY A 68 -5.47 -3.46 -3.92
N SER A 69 -4.91 -4.59 -3.49
CA SER A 69 -5.48 -5.93 -3.71
C SER A 69 -5.66 -6.27 -5.20
N PHE A 70 -4.62 -5.99 -5.99
CA PHE A 70 -4.54 -6.24 -7.44
C PHE A 70 -5.52 -5.40 -8.28
N LYS A 71 -6.05 -4.32 -7.74
CA LYS A 71 -7.04 -3.46 -8.39
C LYS A 71 -6.39 -2.39 -9.28
N TYR A 72 -5.20 -1.91 -8.93
CA TYR A 72 -4.58 -0.78 -9.63
C TYR A 72 -4.03 -1.19 -11.00
N SER A 73 -3.96 -0.22 -11.92
CA SER A 73 -3.50 -0.42 -13.29
C SER A 73 -2.02 -0.82 -13.40
N SER A 74 -1.24 -0.64 -12.34
CA SER A 74 0.13 -1.15 -12.22
C SER A 74 0.21 -2.67 -12.10
N THR A 75 -0.90 -3.35 -11.76
CA THR A 75 -0.98 -4.81 -11.71
C THR A 75 -0.92 -5.38 -13.13
N THR A 76 0.06 -6.23 -13.39
CA THR A 76 0.32 -6.83 -14.70
C THR A 76 0.15 -8.35 -14.68
N SER A 77 0.24 -8.99 -15.86
CA SER A 77 0.30 -10.45 -15.94
C SER A 77 1.54 -11.01 -15.24
N ASN A 78 2.66 -10.26 -15.21
CA ASN A 78 3.87 -10.64 -14.47
C ASN A 78 3.61 -10.63 -12.96
N THR A 79 2.93 -9.59 -12.45
CA THR A 79 2.52 -9.53 -11.05
C THR A 79 1.75 -10.79 -10.64
N HIS A 80 0.76 -11.20 -11.43
CA HIS A 80 -0.02 -12.43 -11.14
C HIS A 80 0.80 -13.72 -11.23
N LYS A 81 1.79 -13.82 -12.11
CA LYS A 81 2.71 -14.97 -12.17
C LYS A 81 3.56 -15.05 -10.90
N ILE A 82 4.07 -13.93 -10.43
CA ILE A 82 4.82 -13.85 -9.17
C ILE A 82 3.92 -14.29 -8.00
N ILE A 83 2.68 -13.77 -7.93
CA ILE A 83 1.72 -14.17 -6.91
C ILE A 83 1.44 -15.67 -6.93
N SER A 84 1.31 -16.27 -8.12
CA SER A 84 1.14 -17.73 -8.26
C SER A 84 2.33 -18.49 -7.66
N ASP A 85 3.58 -18.11 -8.00
CA ASP A 85 4.79 -18.73 -7.43
C ASP A 85 4.84 -18.58 -5.90
N LEU A 86 4.51 -17.39 -5.39
CA LEU A 86 4.51 -17.15 -3.95
C LEU A 86 3.48 -18.03 -3.21
N ILE A 87 2.29 -18.22 -3.80
CA ILE A 87 1.26 -19.12 -3.26
C ILE A 87 1.74 -20.58 -3.28
N GLU A 88 2.40 -21.03 -4.34
CA GLU A 88 2.99 -22.37 -4.44
C GLU A 88 4.06 -22.62 -3.37
N ARG A 89 4.73 -21.56 -2.88
CA ARG A 89 5.69 -21.60 -1.75
C ARG A 89 5.02 -21.66 -0.39
N GLY A 90 3.68 -21.74 -0.34
CA GLY A 90 2.90 -21.94 0.88
C GLY A 90 2.38 -20.67 1.54
N VAL A 91 2.30 -19.56 0.81
CA VAL A 91 1.66 -18.33 1.32
C VAL A 91 0.19 -18.59 1.62
N GLU A 92 -0.21 -18.31 2.86
CA GLU A 92 -1.60 -18.37 3.32
C GLU A 92 -2.32 -17.05 2.98
N HIS A 93 -2.60 -16.84 1.68
CA HIS A 93 -3.07 -15.57 1.15
C HIS A 93 -4.36 -15.06 1.81
N SER A 94 -5.32 -15.92 2.14
CA SER A 94 -6.56 -15.56 2.83
C SER A 94 -6.26 -14.99 4.22
N LYS A 95 -5.38 -15.64 4.97
CA LYS A 95 -4.96 -15.16 6.29
C LYS A 95 -4.28 -13.80 6.23
N ILE A 96 -3.47 -13.54 5.21
CA ILE A 96 -2.85 -12.22 5.00
C ILE A 96 -3.94 -11.17 4.70
N HIS A 97 -4.92 -11.50 3.85
CA HIS A 97 -6.07 -10.62 3.58
C HIS A 97 -6.85 -10.30 4.86
N ASP A 98 -7.20 -11.30 5.66
CA ASP A 98 -7.91 -11.12 6.93
C ASP A 98 -7.13 -10.17 7.87
N LEU A 99 -5.82 -10.37 8.00
CA LEU A 99 -4.98 -9.54 8.87
C LEU A 99 -4.87 -8.08 8.40
N ILE A 100 -4.90 -7.82 7.10
CA ILE A 100 -4.73 -6.48 6.53
C ILE A 100 -6.06 -5.75 6.40
N TYR A 101 -7.10 -6.43 5.89
CA TYR A 101 -8.34 -5.77 5.48
C TYR A 101 -9.52 -6.03 6.41
N ASP A 102 -9.55 -7.18 7.11
CA ASP A 102 -10.68 -7.61 7.93
C ASP A 102 -10.39 -7.60 9.44
N ASN A 103 -9.33 -6.90 9.86
CA ASN A 103 -8.90 -6.78 11.26
C ASN A 103 -9.10 -5.35 11.82
N SER A 104 -10.18 -4.68 11.42
CA SER A 104 -10.48 -3.33 11.86
C SER A 104 -11.12 -3.30 13.25
N SER A 105 -10.70 -2.36 14.10
CA SER A 105 -11.35 -2.11 15.39
C SER A 105 -12.75 -1.51 15.20
N ILE A 106 -13.62 -1.68 16.19
CA ILE A 106 -14.95 -1.04 16.22
C ILE A 106 -14.80 0.49 16.14
N ASP A 107 -13.81 1.07 16.81
CA ASP A 107 -13.56 2.51 16.80
C ASP A 107 -13.19 3.00 15.41
N ARG A 108 -12.32 2.28 14.68
CA ARG A 108 -12.01 2.57 13.27
C ARG A 108 -13.25 2.50 12.38
N MET A 109 -14.08 1.48 12.54
CA MET A 109 -15.32 1.34 11.73
C MET A 109 -16.30 2.46 12.02
N ARG A 110 -16.41 2.91 13.29
CA ARG A 110 -17.24 4.06 13.67
C ARG A 110 -16.68 5.37 13.14
N LEU A 111 -15.34 5.55 13.16
CA LEU A 111 -14.69 6.72 12.55
C LEU A 111 -14.93 6.76 11.04
N LEU A 112 -14.80 5.64 10.35
CA LEU A 112 -15.13 5.53 8.91
C LEU A 112 -16.58 5.92 8.65
N GLY A 113 -17.54 5.36 9.40
CA GLY A 113 -18.96 5.72 9.29
C GLY A 113 -19.21 7.22 9.49
N TYR A 114 -18.57 7.81 10.49
CA TYR A 114 -18.63 9.25 10.74
C TYR A 114 -18.06 10.07 9.59
N CYS A 115 -16.90 9.67 9.06
CA CYS A 115 -16.28 10.33 7.90
C CYS A 115 -17.21 10.34 6.69
N LEU A 116 -17.83 9.21 6.39
CA LEU A 116 -18.69 9.08 5.20
C LEU A 116 -20.05 9.77 5.36
N ASN A 117 -20.62 9.76 6.55
CA ASN A 117 -21.96 10.33 6.80
C ASN A 117 -21.92 11.83 7.10
N GLU A 118 -20.95 12.28 7.90
CA GLU A 118 -20.95 13.64 8.47
C GLU A 118 -19.88 14.55 7.85
N LYS A 119 -18.77 13.98 7.34
CA LYS A 119 -17.60 14.76 6.95
C LYS A 119 -17.32 14.78 5.45
N LEU A 120 -17.95 13.88 4.69
CA LEU A 120 -17.79 13.80 3.24
C LEU A 120 -18.54 14.94 2.55
N LEU A 121 -17.81 15.87 1.99
CA LEU A 121 -18.32 16.96 1.17
C LEU A 121 -18.06 16.65 -0.31
N ILE A 122 -19.11 16.73 -1.14
CA ILE A 122 -19.03 16.44 -2.58
C ILE A 122 -19.22 17.72 -3.38
N TYR A 123 -18.28 18.02 -4.24
CA TYR A 123 -18.29 19.15 -5.17
C TYR A 123 -18.46 18.62 -6.60
N LYS A 124 -19.71 18.42 -7.01
CA LYS A 124 -20.03 17.81 -8.32
C LYS A 124 -19.49 18.59 -9.51
N GLU A 125 -19.48 19.91 -9.41
CA GLU A 125 -18.98 20.80 -10.48
C GLU A 125 -17.49 20.62 -10.74
N ASN A 126 -16.73 20.19 -9.71
CA ASN A 126 -15.30 19.96 -9.78
C ASN A 126 -14.93 18.46 -9.80
N ASN A 127 -15.92 17.56 -9.85
CA ASN A 127 -15.72 16.12 -9.75
C ASN A 127 -14.81 15.74 -8.56
N SER A 128 -15.00 16.42 -7.42
CA SER A 128 -14.11 16.30 -6.28
C SER A 128 -14.86 16.08 -4.97
N ALA A 129 -14.12 15.55 -3.98
CA ALA A 129 -14.62 15.32 -2.63
C ALA A 129 -13.58 15.72 -1.58
N ILE A 130 -14.05 16.16 -0.42
CA ILE A 130 -13.21 16.51 0.73
C ILE A 130 -13.75 15.80 1.97
N ILE A 131 -12.85 15.24 2.76
CA ILE A 131 -13.11 14.77 4.11
C ILE A 131 -12.13 15.48 5.03
N SER A 132 -12.59 16.04 6.16
CA SER A 132 -11.70 16.67 7.13
C SER A 132 -12.05 16.23 8.55
N LEU A 133 -11.01 15.98 9.35
CA LEU A 133 -11.11 15.62 10.76
C LEU A 133 -10.26 16.55 11.60
N ASN A 134 -10.80 17.03 12.71
CA ASN A 134 -10.06 17.76 13.72
C ASN A 134 -9.66 16.86 14.89
N HIS A 135 -8.77 17.37 15.75
CA HIS A 135 -8.26 16.63 16.89
C HIS A 135 -9.35 16.14 17.87
N GLN A 136 -10.44 16.91 18.07
CA GLN A 136 -11.51 16.51 18.96
C GLN A 136 -12.32 15.33 18.39
N GLU A 137 -12.53 15.33 17.08
CA GLU A 137 -13.21 14.23 16.37
C GLU A 137 -12.36 12.95 16.42
N LEU A 138 -11.07 13.06 16.19
CA LEU A 138 -10.14 11.91 16.33
C LEU A 138 -10.19 11.33 17.76
N LYS A 139 -10.13 12.19 18.78
CA LYS A 139 -10.23 11.78 20.17
C LYS A 139 -11.55 11.10 20.51
N ARG A 140 -12.66 11.58 19.95
CA ARG A 140 -14.01 10.99 20.13
C ARG A 140 -14.07 9.52 19.71
N PHE A 141 -13.30 9.14 18.70
CA PHE A 141 -13.27 7.77 18.17
C PHE A 141 -12.05 6.96 18.64
N ASN A 142 -11.36 7.40 19.71
CA ASN A 142 -10.17 6.72 20.23
C ASN A 142 -9.13 6.44 19.13
N PHE A 143 -8.95 7.38 18.19
CA PHE A 143 -8.08 7.25 17.03
C PHE A 143 -6.70 6.67 17.38
N LYS A 144 -6.26 5.73 16.59
CA LYS A 144 -4.89 5.20 16.59
C LYS A 144 -4.25 5.44 15.23
N LYS A 145 -2.92 5.59 15.20
CA LYS A 145 -2.17 5.70 13.95
C LYS A 145 -2.53 4.53 13.03
N GLY A 146 -2.94 4.84 11.80
CA GLY A 146 -3.41 3.87 10.81
C GLY A 146 -4.94 3.83 10.64
N ASP A 147 -5.74 4.28 11.62
CA ASP A 147 -7.20 4.20 11.53
C ASP A 147 -7.80 5.04 10.40
N THR A 148 -7.07 6.04 9.90
CA THR A 148 -7.51 6.88 8.78
C THR A 148 -7.04 6.37 7.42
N GLU A 149 -6.19 5.34 7.39
CA GLU A 149 -5.71 4.79 6.12
C GLU A 149 -6.85 4.20 5.29
N GLY A 150 -6.86 4.52 4.01
CA GLY A 150 -7.86 4.04 3.06
C GLY A 150 -9.22 4.74 3.10
N ILE A 151 -9.52 5.62 4.08
CA ILE A 151 -10.79 6.36 4.13
C ILE A 151 -11.01 7.17 2.85
N ILE A 152 -9.98 7.80 2.31
CA ILE A 152 -10.06 8.59 1.09
C ILE A 152 -10.50 7.77 -0.13
N ASN A 153 -10.20 6.47 -0.17
CA ASN A 153 -10.56 5.60 -1.28
C ASN A 153 -12.08 5.42 -1.41
N TYR A 154 -12.83 5.54 -0.31
CA TYR A 154 -14.29 5.52 -0.37
C TYR A 154 -14.85 6.75 -1.09
N ALA A 155 -14.25 7.92 -0.89
CA ALA A 155 -14.62 9.12 -1.63
C ALA A 155 -14.31 8.98 -3.13
N LEU A 156 -13.13 8.44 -3.47
CA LEU A 156 -12.73 8.16 -4.86
C LEU A 156 -13.55 7.05 -5.54
N ALA A 157 -14.20 6.18 -4.76
CA ALA A 157 -15.08 5.15 -5.29
C ALA A 157 -16.46 5.69 -5.75
N ILE A 158 -16.80 6.94 -5.42
CA ILE A 158 -18.06 7.56 -5.81
C ILE A 158 -18.02 7.86 -7.31
N LYS A 159 -19.05 7.44 -8.04
CA LYS A 159 -19.17 7.67 -9.48
C LYS A 159 -19.05 9.16 -9.82
N GLY A 160 -18.11 9.50 -10.69
CA GLY A 160 -17.86 10.86 -11.16
C GLY A 160 -16.88 11.67 -10.29
N ILE A 161 -16.41 11.16 -9.17
CA ILE A 161 -15.35 11.78 -8.39
C ILE A 161 -13.99 11.30 -8.93
N ILE A 162 -13.14 12.24 -9.33
CA ILE A 162 -11.80 11.98 -9.89
C ILE A 162 -10.68 12.52 -8.99
N PHE A 163 -11.04 13.37 -8.04
CA PHE A 163 -10.10 13.96 -7.09
C PHE A 163 -10.71 13.99 -5.69
N ALA A 164 -9.96 13.56 -4.69
CA ALA A 164 -10.39 13.63 -3.31
C ALA A 164 -9.26 14.08 -2.39
N VAL A 165 -9.60 14.86 -1.36
CA VAL A 165 -8.66 15.34 -0.35
C VAL A 165 -9.12 14.86 1.03
N PHE A 166 -8.19 14.33 1.80
CA PHE A 166 -8.39 13.97 3.20
C PHE A 166 -7.46 14.80 4.08
N ILE A 167 -8.04 15.62 4.94
CA ILE A 167 -7.30 16.55 5.80
C ILE A 167 -7.46 16.09 7.25
N VAL A 168 -6.36 15.93 7.94
CA VAL A 168 -6.33 15.56 9.37
C VAL A 168 -5.48 16.58 10.10
N GLU A 169 -6.02 17.13 11.19
CA GLU A 169 -5.33 18.05 12.09
C GLU A 169 -4.31 17.33 12.97
#